data_6e8c1148e54cf5c1b3cb9c61beb11b87
#
_entry.id   6e8c1148e54cf5c1b3cb9c61beb11b87
#
_cell.length_a   1.000
_cell.length_b   1.000
_cell.length_c   1.000
_cell.angle_alpha   90.00
_cell.angle_beta   90.00
_cell.angle_gamma   90.00
#
_symmetry.space_group_name_H-M   'P 1'
#
loop_
_entity.id
_entity.type
_entity.pdbx_description
1 polymer ?
#
loop_
_entity_poly.entity_id
_entity_poly.type
_entity_poly.pdbx_seq_one_letter_code
_entity_poly.pdbx_strand_id
1 'polypeptide(L)'
;MKTIANLFERFERLDSNINEWLVTHSIAILRVCLGLVFVGFGVLKFFPGISPIESLATRTTEILTFGIFSGQNAMNFVAGLECIIGICFLTGRFLRVGVWLMAVQMAGAMAPVLLFPAELFSGPGHAPSLAAQYILKDIILIAAGMVIASTWTGARIIAEPKKLHTTLRSRVPNVSGRKRTQAHPAIA
;
A
#
# COMPACT_ATOMS: atom_id res chain seq x y z
N MET A 1 -10.98 38.52 -16.10
CA MET A 1 -10.52 38.07 -14.77
C MET A 1 -11.53 37.17 -14.05
N LYS A 2 -12.84 37.46 -14.03
CA LYS A 2 -13.88 36.61 -13.38
C LYS A 2 -13.95 35.17 -13.94
N THR A 3 -13.76 34.98 -15.26
CA THR A 3 -13.83 33.66 -15.90
C THR A 3 -12.70 32.72 -15.46
N ILE A 4 -11.50 33.27 -15.30
CA ILE A 4 -10.33 32.51 -14.83
C ILE A 4 -10.49 32.12 -13.35
N ALA A 5 -10.98 33.03 -12.50
CA ALA A 5 -11.26 32.75 -11.11
C ALA A 5 -12.31 31.61 -10.95
N ASN A 6 -13.39 31.66 -11.74
CA ASN A 6 -14.42 30.61 -11.75
C ASN A 6 -13.87 29.24 -12.23
N LEU A 7 -12.91 29.26 -13.14
CA LEU A 7 -12.25 28.03 -13.60
C LEU A 7 -11.39 27.43 -12.48
N PHE A 8 -10.59 28.25 -11.78
CA PHE A 8 -9.79 27.82 -10.64
C PHE A 8 -10.66 27.26 -9.50
N GLU A 9 -11.78 27.93 -9.16
CA GLU A 9 -12.70 27.41 -8.14
C GLU A 9 -13.33 26.06 -8.52
N ARG A 10 -13.62 25.83 -9.81
CA ARG A 10 -14.13 24.55 -10.30
C ARG A 10 -13.06 23.46 -10.19
N PHE A 11 -11.82 23.75 -10.56
CA PHE A 11 -10.70 22.82 -10.40
C PHE A 11 -10.45 22.47 -8.92
N GLU A 12 -10.46 23.46 -8.03
CA GLU A 12 -10.29 23.21 -6.60
C GLU A 12 -11.40 22.33 -6.00
N ARG A 13 -12.65 22.52 -6.44
CA ARG A 13 -13.78 21.67 -6.00
C ARG A 13 -13.66 20.24 -6.54
N LEU A 14 -13.27 20.08 -7.81
CA LEU A 14 -13.03 18.76 -8.40
C LEU A 14 -11.89 18.04 -7.70
N ASP A 15 -10.77 18.71 -7.46
CA ASP A 15 -9.62 18.19 -6.75
C ASP A 15 -9.99 17.76 -5.32
N SER A 16 -10.75 18.59 -4.61
CA SER A 16 -11.23 18.28 -3.26
C SER A 16 -12.14 17.04 -3.24
N ASN A 17 -13.08 16.94 -4.18
CA ASN A 17 -14.00 15.80 -4.26
C ASN A 17 -13.26 14.50 -4.63
N ILE A 18 -12.31 14.57 -5.56
CA ILE A 18 -11.48 13.43 -5.93
C ILE A 18 -10.63 12.98 -4.74
N ASN A 19 -10.01 13.91 -4.04
CA ASN A 19 -9.18 13.61 -2.88
C ASN A 19 -10.00 12.96 -1.75
N GLU A 20 -11.19 13.45 -1.46
CA GLU A 20 -12.10 12.87 -0.46
C GLU A 20 -12.52 11.45 -0.85
N TRP A 21 -12.82 11.23 -2.13
CA TRP A 21 -13.14 9.90 -2.64
C TRP A 21 -11.95 8.94 -2.54
N LEU A 22 -10.75 9.40 -2.92
CA LEU A 22 -9.51 8.61 -2.82
C LEU A 22 -9.20 8.24 -1.36
N VAL A 23 -9.28 9.20 -0.43
CA VAL A 23 -9.07 8.96 1.00
C VAL A 23 -10.02 7.89 1.53
N THR A 24 -11.26 7.90 1.06
CA THR A 24 -12.30 6.97 1.53
C THR A 24 -12.15 5.56 0.95
N HIS A 25 -11.75 5.45 -0.33
CA HIS A 25 -11.84 4.18 -1.06
C HIS A 25 -10.49 3.53 -1.36
N SER A 26 -9.37 4.27 -1.34
CA SER A 26 -8.08 3.77 -1.81
C SER A 26 -7.63 2.48 -1.12
N ILE A 27 -7.80 2.36 0.19
CA ILE A 27 -7.40 1.16 0.93
C ILE A 27 -8.28 -0.04 0.55
N ALA A 28 -9.59 0.17 0.39
CA ALA A 28 -10.50 -0.90 -0.01
C ALA A 28 -10.16 -1.40 -1.43
N ILE A 29 -9.90 -0.48 -2.35
CA ILE A 29 -9.47 -0.81 -3.72
C ILE A 29 -8.13 -1.54 -3.70
N LEU A 30 -7.13 -1.02 -2.97
CA LEU A 30 -5.82 -1.66 -2.84
C LEU A 30 -5.95 -3.09 -2.33
N ARG A 31 -6.79 -3.34 -1.32
CA ARG A 31 -7.06 -4.66 -0.77
C ARG A 31 -7.67 -5.59 -1.81
N VAL A 32 -8.69 -5.14 -2.53
CA VAL A 32 -9.34 -5.95 -3.58
C VAL A 32 -8.37 -6.24 -4.72
N CYS A 33 -7.63 -5.25 -5.20
CA CYS A 33 -6.61 -5.46 -6.24
C CYS A 33 -5.55 -6.47 -5.80
N LEU A 34 -5.04 -6.34 -4.58
CA LEU A 34 -4.06 -7.27 -4.03
C LEU A 34 -4.63 -8.69 -3.94
N GLY A 35 -5.87 -8.83 -3.46
CA GLY A 35 -6.57 -10.11 -3.42
C GLY A 35 -6.75 -10.75 -4.80
N LEU A 36 -7.12 -9.97 -5.82
CA LEU A 36 -7.24 -10.43 -7.20
C LEU A 36 -5.90 -10.89 -7.78
N VAL A 37 -4.83 -10.15 -7.50
CA VAL A 37 -3.47 -10.52 -7.92
C VAL A 37 -3.08 -11.87 -7.32
N PHE A 38 -3.26 -12.05 -6.01
CA PHE A 38 -2.91 -13.31 -5.34
C PHE A 38 -3.74 -14.50 -5.82
N VAL A 39 -5.07 -14.34 -5.97
CA VAL A 39 -5.93 -15.42 -6.51
C VAL A 39 -5.57 -15.70 -7.96
N GLY A 40 -5.42 -14.68 -8.80
CA GLY A 40 -5.12 -14.83 -10.21
C GLY A 40 -3.82 -15.58 -10.45
N PHE A 41 -2.73 -15.12 -9.83
CA PHE A 41 -1.43 -15.79 -9.96
C PHE A 41 -1.39 -17.16 -9.25
N GLY A 42 -2.09 -17.28 -8.11
CA GLY A 42 -2.21 -18.57 -7.41
C GLY A 42 -2.89 -19.63 -8.28
N VAL A 43 -4.02 -19.29 -8.89
CA VAL A 43 -4.75 -20.22 -9.78
C VAL A 43 -3.89 -20.66 -10.97
N LEU A 44 -3.15 -19.74 -11.59
CA LEU A 44 -2.28 -20.05 -12.73
C LEU A 44 -1.18 -21.06 -12.38
N LYS A 45 -0.70 -21.08 -11.14
CA LYS A 45 0.36 -22.00 -10.69
C LYS A 45 -0.09 -23.46 -10.53
N PHE A 46 -1.40 -23.73 -10.51
CA PHE A 46 -1.90 -25.11 -10.55
C PHE A 46 -1.71 -25.77 -11.92
N PHE A 47 -1.46 -24.98 -12.96
CA PHE A 47 -1.28 -25.48 -14.31
C PHE A 47 0.21 -25.47 -14.69
N PRO A 48 0.83 -26.64 -14.89
CA PRO A 48 2.25 -26.73 -15.26
C PRO A 48 2.58 -25.99 -16.54
N GLY A 49 3.75 -25.35 -16.57
CA GLY A 49 4.27 -24.66 -17.75
C GLY A 49 3.70 -23.26 -18.00
N ILE A 50 2.75 -22.76 -17.20
CA ILE A 50 2.18 -21.42 -17.36
C ILE A 50 3.05 -20.38 -16.66
N SER A 51 3.61 -20.69 -15.50
CA SER A 51 4.41 -19.75 -14.73
C SER A 51 5.82 -19.60 -15.28
N PRO A 52 6.28 -18.41 -15.67
CA PRO A 52 7.64 -18.22 -16.20
C PRO A 52 8.74 -18.43 -15.15
N ILE A 53 8.40 -18.47 -13.87
CA ILE A 53 9.34 -18.70 -12.76
C ILE A 53 9.12 -20.06 -12.08
N GLU A 54 8.41 -21.01 -12.75
CA GLU A 54 8.01 -22.29 -12.17
C GLU A 54 9.20 -23.10 -11.63
N SER A 55 10.25 -23.25 -12.43
CA SER A 55 11.44 -24.02 -12.03
C SER A 55 12.17 -23.40 -10.84
N LEU A 56 12.26 -22.08 -10.81
CA LEU A 56 12.89 -21.35 -9.72
C LEU A 56 12.06 -21.43 -8.44
N ALA A 57 10.74 -21.23 -8.55
CA ALA A 57 9.81 -21.31 -7.42
C ALA A 57 9.78 -22.72 -6.83
N THR A 58 9.78 -23.75 -7.68
CA THR A 58 9.83 -25.16 -7.25
C THR A 58 11.09 -25.45 -6.44
N ARG A 59 12.28 -25.15 -7.00
CA ARG A 59 13.57 -25.35 -6.30
C ARG A 59 13.66 -24.57 -5.00
N THR A 60 13.19 -23.34 -5.00
CA THR A 60 13.16 -22.50 -3.79
C THR A 60 12.27 -23.11 -2.72
N THR A 61 11.06 -23.53 -3.09
CA THR A 61 10.12 -24.15 -2.15
C THR A 61 10.67 -25.47 -1.61
N GLU A 62 11.30 -26.28 -2.45
CA GLU A 62 11.94 -27.53 -2.06
C GLU A 62 13.04 -27.30 -1.01
N ILE A 63 13.91 -26.30 -1.21
CA ILE A 63 14.95 -25.95 -0.24
C ILE A 63 14.32 -25.42 1.05
N LEU A 64 13.37 -24.49 0.98
CA LEU A 64 12.75 -23.88 2.16
C LEU A 64 11.92 -24.87 2.98
N THR A 65 11.40 -25.91 2.35
CA THR A 65 10.61 -26.96 3.00
C THR A 65 11.43 -28.21 3.31
N PHE A 66 12.76 -28.16 3.16
CA PHE A 66 13.68 -29.28 3.40
C PHE A 66 13.29 -30.54 2.59
N GLY A 67 12.79 -30.37 1.37
CA GLY A 67 12.39 -31.47 0.49
C GLY A 67 11.00 -32.06 0.77
N ILE A 68 10.23 -31.51 1.73
CA ILE A 68 8.86 -31.99 2.02
C ILE A 68 7.95 -31.79 0.82
N PHE A 69 8.04 -30.63 0.17
CA PHE A 69 7.33 -30.35 -1.07
C PHE A 69 8.32 -30.27 -2.22
N SER A 70 8.15 -31.10 -3.23
CA SER A 70 9.00 -31.18 -4.43
C SER A 70 8.17 -31.21 -5.72
N GLY A 71 8.77 -30.81 -6.83
CA GLY A 71 8.14 -30.81 -8.15
C GLY A 71 6.78 -30.07 -8.16
N GLN A 72 5.77 -30.69 -8.79
CA GLN A 72 4.43 -30.08 -8.89
C GLN A 72 3.75 -29.88 -7.53
N ASN A 73 4.08 -30.70 -6.52
CA ASN A 73 3.51 -30.53 -5.18
C ASN A 73 4.00 -29.23 -4.52
N ALA A 74 5.23 -28.80 -4.78
CA ALA A 74 5.75 -27.51 -4.33
C ALA A 74 4.97 -26.35 -4.96
N MET A 75 4.70 -26.43 -6.28
CA MET A 75 3.89 -25.41 -6.97
C MET A 75 2.45 -25.38 -6.46
N ASN A 76 1.83 -26.55 -6.25
CA ASN A 76 0.48 -26.64 -5.71
C ASN A 76 0.39 -26.06 -4.28
N PHE A 77 1.41 -26.29 -3.47
CA PHE A 77 1.50 -25.69 -2.13
C PHE A 77 1.54 -24.15 -2.19
N VAL A 78 2.43 -23.59 -3.02
CA VAL A 78 2.53 -22.15 -3.23
C VAL A 78 1.23 -21.59 -3.80
N ALA A 79 0.64 -22.26 -4.81
CA ALA A 79 -0.63 -21.88 -5.42
C ALA A 79 -1.77 -21.84 -4.39
N GLY A 80 -1.87 -22.87 -3.56
CA GLY A 80 -2.88 -22.94 -2.49
C GLY A 80 -2.73 -21.81 -1.47
N LEU A 81 -1.49 -21.55 -1.05
CA LEU A 81 -1.19 -20.46 -0.12
C LEU A 81 -1.57 -19.10 -0.70
N GLU A 82 -1.22 -18.83 -1.95
CA GLU A 82 -1.59 -17.59 -2.65
C GLU A 82 -3.11 -17.43 -2.79
N CYS A 83 -3.83 -18.50 -3.15
CA CYS A 83 -5.28 -18.45 -3.21
C CYS A 83 -5.92 -18.15 -1.84
N ILE A 84 -5.42 -18.76 -0.77
CA ILE A 84 -5.90 -18.48 0.60
C ILE A 84 -5.66 -17.02 0.97
N ILE A 85 -4.45 -16.50 0.73
CA ILE A 85 -4.11 -15.11 0.97
C ILE A 85 -5.06 -14.20 0.20
N GLY A 86 -5.24 -14.45 -1.10
CA GLY A 86 -6.11 -13.65 -1.95
C GLY A 86 -7.57 -13.66 -1.50
N ILE A 87 -8.11 -14.81 -1.09
CA ILE A 87 -9.47 -14.91 -0.54
C ILE A 87 -9.61 -14.14 0.77
N CYS A 88 -8.60 -14.19 1.66
CA CYS A 88 -8.58 -13.39 2.89
C CYS A 88 -8.66 -11.89 2.59
N PHE A 89 -7.93 -11.40 1.59
CA PHE A 89 -7.97 -10.00 1.19
C PHE A 89 -9.27 -9.62 0.50
N LEU A 90 -9.81 -10.45 -0.40
CA LEU A 90 -11.08 -10.18 -1.09
C LEU A 90 -12.25 -10.10 -0.11
N THR A 91 -12.35 -11.07 0.78
CA THR A 91 -13.43 -11.12 1.76
C THR A 91 -13.26 -10.09 2.88
N GLY A 92 -12.01 -9.72 3.21
CA GLY A 92 -11.68 -8.83 4.33
C GLY A 92 -11.97 -9.42 5.72
N ARG A 93 -12.45 -10.66 5.77
CA ARG A 93 -12.94 -11.28 7.00
C ARG A 93 -11.82 -11.80 7.91
N PHE A 94 -10.74 -12.31 7.29
CA PHE A 94 -9.56 -12.85 7.97
C PHE A 94 -8.31 -12.05 7.61
N LEU A 95 -8.42 -10.74 7.59
CA LEU A 95 -7.38 -9.85 7.10
C LEU A 95 -6.04 -10.03 7.83
N ARG A 96 -6.07 -10.23 9.16
CA ARG A 96 -4.86 -10.49 9.95
C ARG A 96 -4.15 -11.75 9.49
N VAL A 97 -4.90 -12.84 9.30
CA VAL A 97 -4.35 -14.11 8.83
C VAL A 97 -3.76 -13.94 7.43
N GLY A 98 -4.52 -13.29 6.52
CA GLY A 98 -4.06 -13.00 5.16
C GLY A 98 -2.76 -12.21 5.12
N VAL A 99 -2.60 -11.19 5.96
CA VAL A 99 -1.38 -10.37 6.04
C VAL A 99 -0.20 -11.20 6.56
N TRP A 100 -0.38 -12.01 7.60
CA TRP A 100 0.70 -12.87 8.10
C TRP A 100 1.12 -13.94 7.11
N LEU A 101 0.14 -14.60 6.48
CA LEU A 101 0.43 -15.58 5.42
C LEU A 101 1.15 -14.92 4.23
N MET A 102 0.72 -13.71 3.86
CA MET A 102 1.39 -12.94 2.82
C MET A 102 2.83 -12.59 3.20
N ALA A 103 3.09 -12.19 4.45
CA ALA A 103 4.44 -11.87 4.91
C ALA A 103 5.37 -13.10 4.80
N VAL A 104 4.89 -14.28 5.22
CA VAL A 104 5.63 -15.54 5.07
C VAL A 104 5.84 -15.89 3.60
N GLN A 105 4.78 -15.79 2.79
CA GLN A 105 4.85 -16.06 1.35
C GLN A 105 5.85 -15.15 0.63
N MET A 106 5.83 -13.85 0.94
CA MET A 106 6.75 -12.87 0.35
C MET A 106 8.19 -13.10 0.78
N ALA A 107 8.42 -13.50 2.03
CA ALA A 107 9.77 -13.91 2.48
C ALA A 107 10.28 -15.11 1.67
N GLY A 108 9.42 -16.09 1.41
CA GLY A 108 9.74 -17.23 0.54
C GLY A 108 9.97 -16.82 -0.93
N ALA A 109 9.13 -15.93 -1.47
CA ALA A 109 9.26 -15.45 -2.85
C ALA A 109 10.54 -14.61 -3.07
N MET A 110 11.03 -13.94 -2.04
CA MET A 110 12.28 -13.17 -2.06
C MET A 110 13.53 -14.04 -1.81
N ALA A 111 13.37 -15.24 -1.27
CA ALA A 111 14.49 -16.13 -0.96
C ALA A 111 15.42 -16.47 -2.15
N PRO A 112 14.96 -16.57 -3.41
CA PRO A 112 15.84 -16.80 -4.56
C PRO A 112 16.92 -15.73 -4.73
N VAL A 113 16.69 -14.50 -4.29
CA VAL A 113 17.68 -13.43 -4.35
C VAL A 113 18.94 -13.78 -3.54
N LEU A 114 18.76 -14.52 -2.46
CA LEU A 114 19.86 -15.00 -1.60
C LEU A 114 20.37 -16.39 -2.04
N LEU A 115 19.47 -17.27 -2.49
CA LEU A 115 19.81 -18.65 -2.84
C LEU A 115 20.44 -18.78 -4.23
N PHE A 116 20.00 -17.99 -5.19
CA PHE A 116 20.39 -18.09 -6.61
C PHE A 116 20.77 -16.75 -7.25
N PRO A 117 21.66 -15.94 -6.61
CA PRO A 117 21.97 -14.58 -7.11
C PRO A 117 22.57 -14.61 -8.51
N ALA A 118 23.41 -15.60 -8.83
CA ALA A 118 24.04 -15.71 -10.14
C ALA A 118 23.04 -15.99 -11.28
N GLU A 119 21.96 -16.71 -11.00
CA GLU A 119 20.89 -16.97 -11.96
C GLU A 119 19.99 -15.73 -12.16
N LEU A 120 19.71 -15.04 -11.08
CA LEU A 120 18.85 -13.85 -11.11
C LEU A 120 19.52 -12.66 -11.80
N PHE A 121 20.84 -12.50 -11.67
CA PHE A 121 21.60 -11.39 -12.25
C PHE A 121 22.53 -11.86 -13.35
N SER A 122 22.01 -12.73 -14.24
CA SER A 122 22.76 -13.33 -15.37
C SER A 122 22.77 -12.48 -16.65
N GLY A 123 22.06 -11.36 -16.67
CA GLY A 123 22.02 -10.48 -17.85
C GLY A 123 23.35 -9.72 -18.10
N PRO A 124 23.47 -9.04 -19.25
CA PRO A 124 24.65 -8.24 -19.58
C PRO A 124 24.94 -7.20 -18.50
N GLY A 125 26.19 -7.15 -18.00
CA GLY A 125 26.57 -6.25 -16.92
C GLY A 125 25.87 -6.53 -15.59
N HIS A 126 25.55 -7.78 -15.30
CA HIS A 126 24.76 -8.22 -14.14
C HIS A 126 23.33 -7.66 -14.10
N ALA A 127 22.74 -7.37 -15.25
CA ALA A 127 21.35 -6.96 -15.32
C ALA A 127 20.40 -8.04 -14.79
N PRO A 128 19.28 -7.66 -14.15
CA PRO A 128 18.32 -8.63 -13.64
C PRO A 128 17.66 -9.42 -14.78
N SER A 129 17.64 -10.74 -14.64
CA SER A 129 16.92 -11.65 -15.53
C SER A 129 15.40 -11.42 -15.46
N LEU A 130 14.63 -12.02 -16.35
CA LEU A 130 13.17 -11.98 -16.30
C LEU A 130 12.65 -12.45 -14.93
N ALA A 131 13.20 -13.54 -14.41
CA ALA A 131 12.83 -14.07 -13.09
C ALA A 131 13.12 -13.06 -11.97
N ALA A 132 14.28 -12.40 -12.00
CA ALA A 132 14.62 -11.37 -11.03
C ALA A 132 13.66 -10.19 -11.09
N GLN A 133 13.27 -9.75 -12.29
CA GLN A 133 12.29 -8.67 -12.46
C GLN A 133 10.92 -9.04 -11.87
N TYR A 134 10.50 -10.30 -11.99
CA TYR A 134 9.27 -10.79 -11.35
C TYR A 134 9.37 -10.71 -9.82
N ILE A 135 10.46 -11.18 -9.23
CA ILE A 135 10.68 -11.17 -7.79
C ILE A 135 10.79 -9.74 -7.25
N LEU A 136 11.51 -8.86 -7.95
CA LEU A 136 11.67 -7.48 -7.49
C LEU A 136 10.35 -6.69 -7.46
N LYS A 137 9.37 -7.06 -8.30
CA LYS A 137 8.02 -6.46 -8.25
C LYS A 137 7.26 -6.81 -6.97
N ASP A 138 7.61 -7.91 -6.30
CA ASP A 138 6.96 -8.33 -5.07
C ASP A 138 7.20 -7.34 -3.92
N ILE A 139 8.24 -6.49 -4.01
CA ILE A 139 8.46 -5.38 -3.07
C ILE A 139 7.25 -4.44 -3.03
N ILE A 140 6.59 -4.22 -4.18
CA ILE A 140 5.37 -3.39 -4.25
C ILE A 140 4.21 -4.08 -3.51
N LEU A 141 4.09 -5.41 -3.65
CA LEU A 141 3.06 -6.19 -2.95
C LEU A 141 3.29 -6.14 -1.43
N ILE A 142 4.55 -6.23 -0.99
CA ILE A 142 4.93 -6.10 0.43
C ILE A 142 4.49 -4.72 0.95
N ALA A 143 4.83 -3.64 0.24
CA ALA A 143 4.45 -2.29 0.63
C ALA A 143 2.93 -2.11 0.70
N ALA A 144 2.19 -2.64 -0.29
CA ALA A 144 0.73 -2.65 -0.30
C ALA A 144 0.15 -3.40 0.91
N GLY A 145 0.71 -4.56 1.23
CA GLY A 145 0.34 -5.35 2.41
C GLY A 145 0.58 -4.62 3.72
N MET A 146 1.68 -3.87 3.84
CA MET A 146 1.97 -3.04 5.01
C MET A 146 0.92 -1.93 5.19
N VAL A 147 0.50 -1.27 4.10
CA VAL A 147 -0.57 -0.27 4.14
C VAL A 147 -1.89 -0.91 4.61
N ILE A 148 -2.24 -2.09 4.09
CA ILE A 148 -3.45 -2.81 4.52
C ILE A 148 -3.32 -3.24 5.99
N ALA A 149 -2.15 -3.74 6.41
CA ALA A 149 -1.90 -4.14 7.78
C ALA A 149 -2.08 -2.99 8.77
N SER A 150 -1.68 -1.78 8.43
CA SER A 150 -1.84 -0.62 9.31
C SER A 150 -3.31 -0.31 9.63
N THR A 151 -4.25 -0.73 8.78
CA THR A 151 -5.68 -0.45 8.95
C THR A 151 -6.39 -1.37 9.94
N TRP A 152 -5.84 -2.54 10.25
CA TRP A 152 -6.51 -3.49 11.15
C TRP A 152 -6.60 -3.01 12.60
N THR A 153 -5.70 -2.11 13.02
CA THR A 153 -5.69 -1.47 14.34
C THR A 153 -6.54 -0.20 14.40
N GLY A 154 -7.28 0.10 13.32
CA GLY A 154 -8.15 1.27 13.25
C GLY A 154 -7.48 2.52 12.69
N ALA A 155 -6.26 2.44 12.17
CA ALA A 155 -5.64 3.55 11.46
C ALA A 155 -6.47 3.89 10.21
N ARG A 156 -6.73 5.18 10.02
CA ARG A 156 -7.47 5.70 8.86
C ARG A 156 -6.61 6.74 8.15
N ILE A 157 -6.69 6.77 6.83
CA ILE A 157 -6.17 7.90 6.07
C ILE A 157 -7.15 9.05 6.31
N ILE A 158 -6.66 10.16 6.86
CA ILE A 158 -7.46 11.36 7.10
C ILE A 158 -6.93 12.42 6.16
N ALA A 159 -7.81 13.01 5.34
CA ALA A 159 -7.46 14.22 4.61
C ALA A 159 -7.25 15.34 5.64
N GLU A 160 -6.05 15.93 5.69
CA GLU A 160 -5.86 17.13 6.50
C GLU A 160 -6.86 18.21 6.03
N PRO A 161 -7.65 18.79 6.95
CA PRO A 161 -8.49 19.91 6.57
C PRO A 161 -7.58 21.00 6.02
N LYS A 162 -7.84 21.43 4.77
CA LYS A 162 -7.14 22.53 4.12
C LYS A 162 -7.11 23.66 5.14
N LYS A 163 -5.96 23.96 5.75
CA LYS A 163 -5.82 25.04 6.72
C LYS A 163 -6.38 26.28 6.05
N LEU A 164 -7.47 26.80 6.59
CA LEU A 164 -8.07 28.09 6.18
C LEU A 164 -7.07 29.17 6.60
N HIS A 165 -5.92 29.17 5.95
CA HIS A 165 -4.94 30.21 6.10
C HIS A 165 -5.55 31.47 5.48
N THR A 166 -5.83 32.46 6.31
CA THR A 166 -5.86 33.87 5.90
C THR A 166 -7.21 34.58 5.84
N THR A 167 -8.30 34.07 6.42
CA THR A 167 -9.47 34.99 6.47
C THR A 167 -9.85 35.47 7.89
N LEU A 168 -9.19 34.99 8.93
CA LEU A 168 -9.49 35.44 10.30
C LEU A 168 -8.53 36.50 10.85
N ARG A 169 -7.42 36.78 10.14
CA ARG A 169 -6.48 37.84 10.60
C ARG A 169 -6.92 39.26 10.23
N SER A 170 -7.92 39.41 9.35
CA SER A 170 -8.43 40.74 8.94
C SER A 170 -9.69 41.21 9.69
N ARG A 171 -10.18 40.44 10.67
CA ARG A 171 -11.37 40.79 11.46
C ARG A 171 -11.13 40.95 12.96
N VAL A 172 -9.90 41.18 13.37
CA VAL A 172 -9.68 41.71 14.74
C VAL A 172 -9.72 43.24 14.63
N PRO A 173 -10.79 43.89 15.09
CA PRO A 173 -10.80 45.35 15.18
C PRO A 173 -9.68 45.75 16.13
N ASN A 174 -8.81 46.67 15.68
CA ASN A 174 -7.77 47.25 16.49
C ASN A 174 -8.42 48.03 17.67
N VAL A 175 -8.56 47.36 18.81
CA VAL A 175 -9.00 48.02 20.05
C VAL A 175 -7.78 48.61 20.75
N SER A 176 -7.06 49.48 20.05
CA SER A 176 -6.04 50.34 20.62
C SER A 176 -6.61 51.75 20.70
N GLY A 177 -7.34 52.05 21.74
CA GLY A 177 -7.88 53.39 21.91
C GLY A 177 -8.73 53.60 23.19
N ARG A 178 -8.42 52.88 24.27
CA ARG A 178 -9.05 53.23 25.56
C ARG A 178 -8.07 54.03 26.40
N LYS A 179 -8.26 55.41 26.34
CA LYS A 179 -7.60 56.38 27.18
C LYS A 179 -7.76 55.98 28.67
N ARG A 180 -6.62 55.84 29.35
CA ARG A 180 -6.55 55.80 30.83
C ARG A 180 -7.02 57.17 31.37
N THR A 181 -8.20 57.19 31.90
CA THR A 181 -8.64 58.32 32.78
C THR A 181 -7.97 58.13 34.14
N GLN A 182 -7.07 59.00 34.47
CA GLN A 182 -6.46 59.11 35.78
C GLN A 182 -7.55 59.47 36.82
N ALA A 183 -7.72 58.59 37.81
CA ALA A 183 -8.44 58.96 39.03
C ALA A 183 -7.41 59.32 40.10
N HIS A 184 -7.50 60.56 40.54
CA HIS A 184 -6.76 61.22 41.62
C HIS A 184 -7.22 60.67 42.97
N PRO A 185 -6.32 60.37 43.92
CA PRO A 185 -6.73 60.04 45.28
C PRO A 185 -7.03 61.29 46.07
N ALA A 186 -8.22 61.37 46.64
CA ALA A 186 -8.55 62.37 47.69
C ALA A 186 -8.38 61.72 49.08
N ILE A 187 -7.68 62.49 49.89
CA ILE A 187 -7.30 62.31 51.26
C ILE A 187 -8.54 62.36 52.19
N ALA A 188 -8.61 61.50 53.15
CA ALA A 188 -8.94 61.73 54.56
C ALA A 188 -8.81 60.44 55.36
#